data_105c67d910fd298781f3c99bd3f8586c
#
_entry.id   105c67d910fd298781f3c99bd3f8586c
#
_cell.length_a   1.000
_cell.length_b   1.000
_cell.length_c   1.000
_cell.angle_alpha   90.00
_cell.angle_beta   90.00
_cell.angle_gamma   90.00
#
_symmetry.space_group_name_H-M   'P 1'
#
loop_
_entity.id
_entity.type
_entity.pdbx_description
1 polymer ?
#
loop_
_entity_poly.entity_id
_entity_poly.type
_entity_poly.pdbx_seq_one_letter_code
_entity_poly.pdbx_strand_id
1 'polypeptide(L)'
;MIDVNFIKSYFPHHIRENALFDTQMLKEYIQIMILDYLSTTPYVKKLSFIGGTNLRLIKGIDRFSEDLDFDCKDMSKEEFMSMTDDVLTFLSRSGLQAEAKDRDNPKLTAYRRSIHFPQLLFELGLSGHRDQRFLIKVEAQDQGIEYTPVTVNVKGCGFFFPLQVPPDDVLCAMKLSALLQRAKGRDFYDAMFLLGQTMPNFDFLKQRCNVGSLDELKQAIYNLLLKIDLNIKKKDFEHMLFSRQNSDRILRFNEFVESM
;
A
#
# COMPACT_ATOMS: atom_id res chain seq x y z
N MET A 1 -1.43 -7.41 -25.41
CA MET A 1 -2.01 -6.04 -25.20
C MET A 1 -2.96 -6.14 -24.02
N ILE A 2 -2.89 -5.21 -23.08
CA ILE A 2 -3.81 -5.15 -21.93
C ILE A 2 -5.24 -4.89 -22.45
N ASP A 3 -6.21 -5.69 -22.00
CA ASP A 3 -7.63 -5.46 -22.23
C ASP A 3 -8.26 -4.91 -20.93
N VAL A 4 -8.68 -3.66 -20.97
CA VAL A 4 -9.29 -2.96 -19.82
C VAL A 4 -10.60 -3.63 -19.41
N ASN A 5 -11.42 -4.10 -20.34
CA ASN A 5 -12.69 -4.76 -20.01
C ASN A 5 -12.46 -6.10 -19.33
N PHE A 6 -11.41 -6.83 -19.74
CA PHE A 6 -11.00 -8.06 -19.08
C PHE A 6 -10.55 -7.78 -17.64
N ILE A 7 -9.72 -6.74 -17.44
CA ILE A 7 -9.30 -6.33 -16.07
C ILE A 7 -10.51 -5.97 -15.22
N LYS A 8 -11.43 -5.15 -15.73
CA LYS A 8 -12.65 -4.74 -15.03
C LYS A 8 -13.51 -5.94 -14.60
N SER A 9 -13.49 -7.03 -15.35
CA SER A 9 -14.28 -8.23 -15.03
C SER A 9 -13.89 -8.89 -13.70
N TYR A 10 -12.69 -8.64 -13.19
CA TYR A 10 -12.24 -9.15 -11.89
C TYR A 10 -12.79 -8.36 -10.69
N PHE A 11 -13.37 -7.19 -10.93
CA PHE A 11 -13.86 -6.32 -9.88
C PHE A 11 -15.38 -6.45 -9.69
N PRO A 12 -15.90 -6.25 -8.48
CA PRO A 12 -17.35 -6.24 -8.23
C PRO A 12 -18.08 -5.21 -9.11
N HIS A 13 -19.34 -5.49 -9.45
CA HIS A 13 -20.14 -4.68 -10.34
C HIS A 13 -20.12 -3.18 -9.99
N HIS A 14 -20.35 -2.82 -8.72
CA HIS A 14 -20.39 -1.43 -8.26
C HIS A 14 -19.04 -0.68 -8.37
N ILE A 15 -17.93 -1.41 -8.52
CA ILE A 15 -16.60 -0.82 -8.75
C ILE A 15 -16.34 -0.71 -10.24
N ARG A 16 -16.53 -1.79 -11.00
CA ARG A 16 -16.20 -1.82 -12.43
C ARG A 16 -17.05 -0.89 -13.29
N GLU A 17 -18.29 -0.58 -12.87
CA GLU A 17 -19.18 0.35 -13.58
C GLU A 17 -18.88 1.84 -13.25
N ASN A 18 -18.00 2.11 -12.31
CA ASN A 18 -17.61 3.46 -11.97
C ASN A 18 -16.31 3.85 -12.68
N ALA A 19 -16.42 4.63 -13.75
CA ALA A 19 -15.30 5.08 -14.57
C ALA A 19 -14.21 5.85 -13.76
N LEU A 20 -14.55 6.41 -12.59
CA LEU A 20 -13.56 7.03 -11.71
C LEU A 20 -12.52 6.03 -11.16
N PHE A 21 -12.83 4.74 -11.20
CA PHE A 21 -11.94 3.67 -10.71
C PHE A 21 -11.16 2.97 -11.83
N ASP A 22 -11.39 3.30 -13.10
CA ASP A 22 -10.73 2.62 -14.21
C ASP A 22 -9.20 2.63 -14.10
N THR A 23 -8.64 3.79 -13.77
CA THR A 23 -7.19 3.94 -13.54
C THR A 23 -6.70 3.16 -12.33
N GLN A 24 -7.49 3.10 -11.26
CA GLN A 24 -7.14 2.35 -10.05
C GLN A 24 -7.20 0.84 -10.26
N MET A 25 -8.21 0.35 -11.02
CA MET A 25 -8.31 -1.06 -11.39
C MET A 25 -7.12 -1.50 -12.25
N LEU A 26 -6.74 -0.68 -13.24
CA LEU A 26 -5.55 -0.92 -14.05
C LEU A 26 -4.27 -0.95 -13.18
N LYS A 27 -4.16 0.00 -12.24
CA LYS A 27 -3.01 0.08 -11.33
C LYS A 27 -2.92 -1.17 -10.45
N GLU A 28 -4.01 -1.60 -9.84
CA GLU A 28 -4.06 -2.81 -9.00
C GLU A 28 -3.67 -4.05 -9.82
N TYR A 29 -4.15 -4.17 -11.06
CA TYR A 29 -3.77 -5.26 -11.95
C TYR A 29 -2.25 -5.30 -12.20
N ILE A 30 -1.65 -4.16 -12.55
CA ILE A 30 -0.20 -4.10 -12.80
C ILE A 30 0.60 -4.33 -11.51
N GLN A 31 0.12 -3.85 -10.37
CA GLN A 31 0.71 -4.14 -9.06
C GLN A 31 0.75 -5.65 -8.78
N ILE A 32 -0.35 -6.36 -9.06
CA ILE A 32 -0.42 -7.81 -8.89
C ILE A 32 0.55 -8.52 -9.85
N MET A 33 0.64 -8.09 -11.12
CA MET A 33 1.63 -8.62 -12.08
C MET A 33 3.07 -8.48 -11.57
N ILE A 34 3.42 -7.31 -11.01
CA ILE A 34 4.75 -7.06 -10.44
C ILE A 34 5.01 -7.98 -9.25
N LEU A 35 4.03 -8.13 -8.35
CA LEU A 35 4.13 -8.98 -7.17
C LEU A 35 4.26 -10.47 -7.53
N ASP A 36 3.50 -10.94 -8.52
CA ASP A 36 3.59 -12.30 -9.05
C ASP A 36 5.00 -12.57 -9.61
N TYR A 37 5.50 -11.66 -10.45
CA TYR A 37 6.86 -11.75 -10.95
C TYR A 37 7.90 -11.80 -9.81
N LEU A 38 7.83 -10.86 -8.86
CA LEU A 38 8.77 -10.80 -7.73
C LEU A 38 8.72 -12.08 -6.88
N SER A 39 7.56 -12.71 -6.74
CA SER A 39 7.39 -13.98 -6.00
C SER A 39 8.23 -15.13 -6.57
N THR A 40 8.56 -15.07 -7.84
CA THR A 40 9.38 -16.09 -8.54
C THR A 40 10.88 -15.79 -8.50
N THR A 41 11.28 -14.63 -7.99
CA THR A 41 12.67 -14.18 -7.95
C THR A 41 13.35 -14.47 -6.61
N PRO A 42 14.69 -14.54 -6.55
CA PRO A 42 15.41 -14.68 -5.29
C PRO A 42 15.18 -13.53 -4.30
N TYR A 43 14.83 -12.34 -4.79
CA TYR A 43 14.60 -11.13 -3.97
C TYR A 43 13.49 -11.32 -2.94
N VAL A 44 12.48 -12.16 -3.23
CA VAL A 44 11.33 -12.39 -2.33
C VAL A 44 11.76 -12.84 -0.93
N LYS A 45 12.92 -13.53 -0.80
CA LYS A 45 13.45 -13.98 0.49
C LYS A 45 13.90 -12.85 1.42
N LYS A 46 14.16 -11.68 0.87
CA LYS A 46 14.59 -10.48 1.60
C LYS A 46 13.49 -9.45 1.80
N LEU A 47 12.28 -9.73 1.30
CA LEU A 47 11.16 -8.79 1.26
C LEU A 47 9.98 -9.32 2.06
N SER A 48 9.41 -8.48 2.90
CA SER A 48 8.07 -8.66 3.48
C SER A 48 7.14 -7.61 2.91
N PHE A 49 6.08 -8.03 2.25
CA PHE A 49 5.12 -7.13 1.61
C PHE A 49 4.24 -6.45 2.67
N ILE A 50 4.28 -5.11 2.72
CA ILE A 50 3.61 -4.27 3.69
C ILE A 50 2.75 -3.19 3.01
N GLY A 51 2.38 -2.18 3.74
CA GLY A 51 1.76 -0.97 3.19
C GLY A 51 0.26 -1.08 2.93
N GLY A 52 -0.25 -0.14 2.15
CA GLY A 52 -1.66 -0.05 1.83
C GLY A 52 -2.11 -1.12 0.85
N THR A 53 -1.24 -1.53 -0.05
CA THR A 53 -1.54 -2.56 -1.06
C THR A 53 -1.58 -3.95 -0.43
N ASN A 54 -0.80 -4.21 0.63
CA ASN A 54 -0.97 -5.40 1.46
C ASN A 54 -2.37 -5.44 2.08
N LEU A 55 -2.83 -4.34 2.71
CA LEU A 55 -4.18 -4.28 3.29
C LEU A 55 -5.25 -4.52 2.22
N ARG A 56 -5.04 -4.03 1.02
CA ARG A 56 -5.99 -4.22 -0.09
C ARG A 56 -6.03 -5.66 -0.59
N LEU A 57 -4.89 -6.24 -0.92
CA LEU A 57 -4.83 -7.53 -1.61
C LEU A 57 -4.94 -8.73 -0.67
N ILE A 58 -4.49 -8.59 0.59
CA ILE A 58 -4.42 -9.69 1.55
C ILE A 58 -5.50 -9.57 2.62
N LYS A 59 -5.69 -8.37 3.18
CA LYS A 59 -6.67 -8.15 4.25
C LYS A 59 -8.05 -7.74 3.76
N GLY A 60 -8.18 -7.35 2.49
CA GLY A 60 -9.47 -7.04 1.86
C GLY A 60 -10.08 -5.69 2.27
N ILE A 61 -9.25 -4.70 2.65
CA ILE A 61 -9.75 -3.35 2.94
C ILE A 61 -10.47 -2.76 1.71
N ASP A 62 -11.55 -2.04 1.93
CA ASP A 62 -12.45 -1.51 0.90
C ASP A 62 -11.96 -0.19 0.28
N ARG A 63 -10.68 -0.13 -0.04
CA ARG A 63 -10.03 0.98 -0.73
C ARG A 63 -8.90 0.53 -1.65
N PHE A 64 -8.68 1.29 -2.73
CA PHE A 64 -7.49 1.13 -3.56
C PHE A 64 -6.21 1.59 -2.85
N SER A 65 -5.08 1.16 -3.38
CA SER A 65 -3.76 1.60 -2.95
C SER A 65 -2.86 1.83 -4.17
N GLU A 66 -1.86 2.71 -4.03
CA GLU A 66 -1.12 3.21 -5.18
C GLU A 66 0.31 2.68 -5.29
N ASP A 67 0.94 2.37 -4.17
CA ASP A 67 2.37 2.05 -4.09
C ASP A 67 2.58 0.58 -3.66
N LEU A 68 3.73 0.00 -3.98
CA LEU A 68 4.18 -1.31 -3.49
C LEU A 68 5.25 -1.08 -2.44
N ASP A 69 4.92 -1.39 -1.19
CA ASP A 69 5.78 -1.14 -0.04
C ASP A 69 6.31 -2.48 0.52
N PHE A 70 7.59 -2.52 0.84
CA PHE A 70 8.24 -3.67 1.44
C PHE A 70 9.05 -3.28 2.67
N ASP A 71 8.99 -4.11 3.71
CA ASP A 71 10.05 -4.20 4.69
C ASP A 71 11.13 -5.11 4.12
N CYS A 72 12.39 -4.66 4.12
CA CYS A 72 13.49 -5.44 3.54
C CYS A 72 14.56 -5.74 4.59
N LYS A 73 15.15 -6.94 4.49
CA LYS A 73 16.25 -7.39 5.32
C LYS A 73 17.47 -7.71 4.47
N ASP A 74 18.65 -7.25 4.90
CA ASP A 74 19.92 -7.50 4.24
C ASP A 74 19.91 -7.19 2.73
N MET A 75 19.22 -6.13 2.32
CA MET A 75 19.14 -5.67 0.95
C MET A 75 19.91 -4.37 0.78
N SER A 76 20.90 -4.35 -0.13
CA SER A 76 21.60 -3.12 -0.49
C SER A 76 20.78 -2.27 -1.46
N LYS A 77 21.16 -0.98 -1.59
CA LYS A 77 20.57 -0.10 -2.60
C LYS A 77 20.77 -0.63 -4.02
N GLU A 78 21.95 -1.13 -4.31
CA GLU A 78 22.33 -1.70 -5.62
C GLU A 78 21.46 -2.92 -5.94
N GLU A 79 21.24 -3.79 -4.95
CA GLU A 79 20.39 -4.97 -5.10
C GLU A 79 18.91 -4.56 -5.32
N PHE A 80 18.42 -3.55 -4.59
CA PHE A 80 17.09 -2.99 -4.82
C PHE A 80 16.95 -2.40 -6.22
N MET A 81 17.96 -1.66 -6.69
CA MET A 81 17.95 -1.10 -8.04
C MET A 81 17.95 -2.20 -9.10
N SER A 82 18.78 -3.24 -8.94
CA SER A 82 18.81 -4.42 -9.83
C SER A 82 17.45 -5.12 -9.87
N MET A 83 16.85 -5.37 -8.71
CA MET A 83 15.50 -5.95 -8.63
C MET A 83 14.47 -5.14 -9.43
N THR A 84 14.49 -3.83 -9.29
CA THR A 84 13.53 -2.96 -9.98
C THR A 84 13.83 -2.80 -11.47
N ASP A 85 15.08 -2.93 -11.91
CA ASP A 85 15.45 -3.02 -13.32
C ASP A 85 14.97 -4.33 -13.96
N ASP A 86 15.02 -5.44 -13.20
CA ASP A 86 14.42 -6.72 -13.62
C ASP A 86 12.90 -6.61 -13.76
N VAL A 87 12.22 -5.87 -12.86
CA VAL A 87 10.78 -5.57 -12.96
C VAL A 87 10.49 -4.77 -14.24
N LEU A 88 11.26 -3.74 -14.57
CA LEU A 88 11.11 -2.97 -15.81
C LEU A 88 11.27 -3.87 -17.05
N THR A 89 12.25 -4.75 -17.04
CA THR A 89 12.49 -5.73 -18.10
C THR A 89 11.30 -6.70 -18.25
N PHE A 90 10.77 -7.20 -17.15
CA PHE A 90 9.59 -8.06 -17.13
C PHE A 90 8.37 -7.35 -17.73
N LEU A 91 8.08 -6.11 -17.29
CA LEU A 91 6.96 -5.32 -17.79
C LEU A 91 7.06 -5.08 -19.31
N SER A 92 8.27 -4.73 -19.78
CA SER A 92 8.54 -4.54 -21.23
C SER A 92 8.28 -5.84 -22.02
N ARG A 93 8.75 -6.99 -21.53
CA ARG A 93 8.48 -8.30 -22.15
C ARG A 93 7.00 -8.68 -22.12
N SER A 94 6.26 -8.17 -21.15
CA SER A 94 4.81 -8.34 -21.03
C SER A 94 4.02 -7.36 -21.93
N GLY A 95 4.70 -6.56 -22.76
CA GLY A 95 4.08 -5.62 -23.69
C GLY A 95 3.67 -4.29 -23.07
N LEU A 96 4.20 -3.95 -21.89
CA LEU A 96 4.00 -2.67 -21.23
C LEU A 96 5.25 -1.80 -21.40
N GLN A 97 5.11 -0.63 -22.03
CA GLN A 97 6.17 0.37 -22.01
C GLN A 97 6.30 0.93 -20.60
N ALA A 98 7.43 0.68 -19.96
CA ALA A 98 7.71 1.14 -18.60
C ALA A 98 9.15 1.67 -18.51
N GLU A 99 9.33 2.77 -17.79
CA GLU A 99 10.62 3.42 -17.58
C GLU A 99 10.80 3.84 -16.12
N ALA A 100 12.05 3.89 -15.66
CA ALA A 100 12.36 4.48 -14.36
C ALA A 100 12.29 6.01 -14.44
N LYS A 101 11.55 6.63 -13.51
CA LYS A 101 11.43 8.09 -13.41
C LYS A 101 11.65 8.53 -11.97
N ASP A 102 12.85 8.29 -11.48
CA ASP A 102 13.21 8.60 -10.11
C ASP A 102 13.42 10.10 -9.90
N ARG A 103 13.18 10.55 -8.68
CA ARG A 103 13.52 11.89 -8.22
C ARG A 103 14.43 11.76 -7.01
N ASP A 104 15.54 12.45 -7.03
CA ASP A 104 16.41 12.53 -5.85
C ASP A 104 15.65 13.18 -4.69
N ASN A 105 15.65 12.48 -3.56
CA ASN A 105 15.16 13.00 -2.31
C ASN A 105 16.10 12.58 -1.17
N PRO A 106 17.05 13.43 -0.79
CA PRO A 106 18.04 13.09 0.24
C PRO A 106 17.45 12.88 1.64
N LYS A 107 16.19 13.26 1.85
CA LYS A 107 15.48 13.04 3.12
C LYS A 107 14.80 11.68 3.18
N LEU A 108 14.79 10.93 2.08
CA LEU A 108 14.13 9.63 2.01
C LEU A 108 15.10 8.55 2.48
N THR A 109 14.75 7.85 3.54
CA THR A 109 15.52 6.70 4.06
C THR A 109 15.19 5.39 3.34
N ALA A 110 14.00 5.30 2.75
CA ALA A 110 13.60 4.14 1.96
C ALA A 110 14.24 4.15 0.57
N TYR A 111 14.60 2.99 0.07
CA TYR A 111 14.88 2.82 -1.37
C TYR A 111 13.57 3.01 -2.13
N ARG A 112 13.63 3.72 -3.24
CA ARG A 112 12.44 4.01 -4.07
C ARG A 112 12.77 3.94 -5.54
N ARG A 113 11.87 3.32 -6.29
CA ARG A 113 11.80 3.36 -7.75
C ARG A 113 10.43 3.82 -8.18
N SER A 114 10.35 4.80 -9.05
CA SER A 114 9.11 5.21 -9.70
C SER A 114 9.05 4.60 -11.09
N ILE A 115 8.18 3.62 -11.28
CA ILE A 115 7.93 2.98 -12.57
C ILE A 115 6.87 3.80 -13.28
N HIS A 116 7.26 4.50 -14.32
CA HIS A 116 6.38 5.33 -15.14
C HIS A 116 5.97 4.56 -16.40
N PHE A 117 4.71 4.69 -16.79
CA PHE A 117 4.14 4.09 -17.98
C PHE A 117 3.75 5.21 -18.95
N PRO A 118 4.62 5.59 -19.91
CA PRO A 118 4.34 6.65 -20.87
C PRO A 118 3.12 6.33 -21.69
N GLN A 119 2.21 7.30 -21.83
CA GLN A 119 1.03 7.25 -22.71
C GLN A 119 0.04 6.09 -22.47
N LEU A 120 0.28 5.20 -21.49
CA LEU A 120 -0.53 4.00 -21.27
C LEU A 120 -2.03 4.31 -21.10
N LEU A 121 -2.38 5.33 -20.33
CA LEU A 121 -3.79 5.70 -20.14
C LEU A 121 -4.45 6.19 -21.44
N PHE A 122 -3.72 6.91 -22.27
CA PHE A 122 -4.20 7.39 -23.57
C PHE A 122 -4.39 6.23 -24.56
N GLU A 123 -3.41 5.33 -24.65
CA GLU A 123 -3.45 4.15 -25.54
C GLU A 123 -4.58 3.19 -25.20
N LEU A 124 -4.94 3.10 -23.90
CA LEU A 124 -6.05 2.29 -23.40
C LEU A 124 -7.40 3.03 -23.44
N GLY A 125 -7.45 4.28 -23.90
CA GLY A 125 -8.69 5.08 -23.94
C GLY A 125 -9.19 5.53 -22.56
N LEU A 126 -8.33 5.45 -21.51
CA LEU A 126 -8.68 5.84 -20.15
C LEU A 126 -8.39 7.33 -19.88
N SER A 127 -7.77 8.02 -20.81
CA SER A 127 -7.50 9.46 -20.75
C SER A 127 -7.55 10.09 -22.14
N GLY A 128 -8.12 11.31 -22.21
CA GLY A 128 -8.00 12.17 -23.39
C GLY A 128 -6.65 12.90 -23.49
N HIS A 129 -5.82 12.84 -22.45
CA HIS A 129 -4.53 13.51 -22.39
C HIS A 129 -3.39 12.51 -22.57
N ARG A 130 -2.62 12.68 -23.66
CA ARG A 130 -1.52 11.77 -24.02
C ARG A 130 -0.45 11.67 -22.92
N ASP A 131 -0.15 12.77 -22.27
CA ASP A 131 0.92 12.88 -21.26
C ASP A 131 0.37 12.72 -19.82
N GLN A 132 -0.86 12.22 -19.65
CA GLN A 132 -1.39 11.97 -18.30
C GLN A 132 -0.49 10.98 -17.58
N ARG A 133 0.01 11.44 -16.44
CA ARG A 133 0.98 10.68 -15.64
C ARG A 133 0.32 9.44 -15.03
N PHE A 134 0.90 8.28 -15.31
CA PHE A 134 0.59 7.03 -14.65
C PHE A 134 1.87 6.36 -14.16
N LEU A 135 1.91 6.06 -12.86
CA LEU A 135 3.09 5.45 -12.27
C LEU A 135 2.73 4.56 -11.08
N ILE A 136 3.62 3.61 -10.80
CA ILE A 136 3.63 2.78 -9.61
C ILE A 136 4.97 3.00 -8.93
N LYS A 137 4.96 3.26 -7.62
CA LYS A 137 6.18 3.32 -6.82
C LYS A 137 6.42 1.97 -6.17
N VAL A 138 7.66 1.54 -6.19
CA VAL A 138 8.17 0.43 -5.40
C VAL A 138 9.08 1.02 -4.34
N GLU A 139 8.78 0.74 -3.09
CA GLU A 139 9.55 1.23 -1.94
C GLU A 139 9.98 0.07 -1.05
N ALA A 140 11.22 0.10 -0.59
CA ALA A 140 11.73 -0.87 0.37
C ALA A 140 12.54 -0.16 1.45
N GLN A 141 12.27 -0.50 2.71
CA GLN A 141 12.98 0.04 3.86
C GLN A 141 13.09 -1.02 4.94
N ASP A 142 14.29 -1.22 5.48
CA ASP A 142 14.43 -1.99 6.72
C ASP A 142 13.77 -1.23 7.87
N GLN A 143 12.76 -1.86 8.49
CA GLN A 143 12.08 -1.29 9.64
C GLN A 143 12.92 -1.35 10.92
N GLY A 144 14.04 -2.10 10.91
CA GLY A 144 14.96 -2.23 12.03
C GLY A 144 14.42 -3.03 13.21
N ILE A 145 13.36 -3.82 13.00
CA ILE A 145 12.72 -4.62 14.04
C ILE A 145 12.59 -6.06 13.57
N GLU A 146 13.02 -6.99 14.41
CA GLU A 146 12.99 -8.42 14.09
C GLU A 146 11.58 -8.99 14.30
N TYR A 147 11.13 -9.75 13.32
CA TYR A 147 9.94 -10.61 13.38
C TYR A 147 10.08 -11.76 12.39
N THR A 148 9.32 -12.82 12.58
CA THR A 148 9.28 -13.93 11.63
C THR A 148 8.18 -13.69 10.61
N PRO A 149 8.51 -13.46 9.32
CA PRO A 149 7.50 -13.30 8.28
C PRO A 149 6.64 -14.55 8.14
N VAL A 150 5.38 -14.36 7.77
CA VAL A 150 4.47 -15.45 7.43
C VAL A 150 4.23 -15.48 5.93
N THR A 151 4.11 -16.67 5.35
CA THR A 151 3.79 -16.83 3.93
C THR A 151 2.28 -16.83 3.75
N VAL A 152 1.78 -15.96 2.89
CA VAL A 152 0.36 -15.89 2.51
C VAL A 152 0.22 -16.02 1.00
N ASN A 153 -0.90 -16.60 0.54
CA ASN A 153 -1.21 -16.66 -0.87
C ASN A 153 -2.02 -15.42 -1.28
N VAL A 154 -1.49 -14.66 -2.22
CA VAL A 154 -2.21 -13.56 -2.88
C VAL A 154 -3.07 -14.15 -3.99
N LYS A 155 -4.33 -13.76 -4.04
CA LYS A 155 -5.27 -14.14 -5.10
C LYS A 155 -5.98 -12.89 -5.61
N GLY A 156 -5.84 -12.60 -6.88
CA GLY A 156 -6.52 -11.44 -7.49
C GLY A 156 -6.25 -11.36 -8.98
N CYS A 157 -7.18 -10.83 -9.75
CA CYS A 157 -7.06 -10.58 -11.18
C CYS A 157 -6.55 -11.80 -12.00
N GLY A 158 -6.92 -13.02 -11.60
CA GLY A 158 -6.48 -14.26 -12.25
C GLY A 158 -5.12 -14.79 -11.77
N PHE A 159 -4.41 -14.07 -10.92
CA PHE A 159 -3.13 -14.48 -10.36
C PHE A 159 -3.31 -15.25 -9.04
N PHE A 160 -2.35 -16.14 -8.73
CA PHE A 160 -2.28 -16.88 -7.47
C PHE A 160 -0.81 -17.22 -7.17
N PHE A 161 -0.24 -16.62 -6.11
CA PHE A 161 1.16 -16.77 -5.77
C PHE A 161 1.43 -16.51 -4.28
N PRO A 162 2.50 -17.10 -3.69
CA PRO A 162 2.87 -16.86 -2.30
C PRO A 162 3.70 -15.57 -2.15
N LEU A 163 3.49 -14.84 -1.05
CA LEU A 163 4.34 -13.74 -0.60
C LEU A 163 4.62 -13.83 0.89
N GLN A 164 5.77 -13.32 1.31
CA GLN A 164 6.05 -13.08 2.72
C GLN A 164 5.46 -11.75 3.17
N VAL A 165 4.83 -11.76 4.33
CA VAL A 165 4.24 -10.58 4.98
C VAL A 165 4.56 -10.60 6.48
N PRO A 166 4.56 -9.45 7.18
CA PRO A 166 4.66 -9.47 8.63
C PRO A 166 3.42 -10.11 9.26
N PRO A 167 3.52 -10.65 10.48
CA PRO A 167 2.36 -11.01 11.29
C PRO A 167 1.39 -9.84 11.46
N ASP A 168 0.12 -10.13 11.72
CA ASP A 168 -0.94 -9.13 11.77
C ASP A 168 -0.72 -8.06 12.84
N ASP A 169 -0.22 -8.45 14.01
CA ASP A 169 0.11 -7.55 15.11
C ASP A 169 1.25 -6.58 14.74
N VAL A 170 2.27 -7.06 14.01
CA VAL A 170 3.37 -6.25 13.50
C VAL A 170 2.89 -5.32 12.40
N LEU A 171 2.07 -5.80 11.45
CA LEU A 171 1.48 -4.95 10.41
C LEU A 171 0.61 -3.85 11.01
N CYS A 172 -0.18 -4.17 12.05
CA CYS A 172 -0.96 -3.21 12.81
C CYS A 172 -0.06 -2.14 13.47
N ALA A 173 1.01 -2.57 14.12
CA ALA A 173 1.98 -1.65 14.73
C ALA A 173 2.66 -0.74 13.72
N MET A 174 3.03 -1.24 12.53
CA MET A 174 3.56 -0.43 11.42
C MET A 174 2.57 0.66 11.00
N LYS A 175 1.28 0.33 10.89
CA LYS A 175 0.23 1.30 10.52
C LYS A 175 -0.05 2.32 11.60
N LEU A 176 -0.02 1.93 12.88
CA LEU A 176 -0.13 2.85 13.99
C LEU A 176 1.09 3.78 14.10
N SER A 177 2.29 3.27 13.88
CA SER A 177 3.50 4.10 13.80
C SER A 177 3.36 5.17 12.70
N ALA A 178 2.87 4.80 11.51
CA ALA A 178 2.61 5.73 10.43
C ALA A 178 1.52 6.76 10.80
N LEU A 179 0.46 6.34 11.49
CA LEU A 179 -0.58 7.23 12.00
C LEU A 179 0.00 8.27 12.95
N LEU A 180 0.77 7.84 13.95
CA LEU A 180 1.36 8.74 14.96
C LEU A 180 2.39 9.72 14.37
N GLN A 181 3.07 9.34 13.28
CA GLN A 181 4.11 10.18 12.65
C GLN A 181 3.57 11.19 11.64
N ARG A 182 2.59 10.82 10.80
CA ARG A 182 2.18 11.66 9.66
C ARG A 182 0.70 11.99 9.59
N ALA A 183 -0.15 11.23 10.30
CA ALA A 183 -1.58 11.48 10.47
C ALA A 183 -2.34 11.81 9.15
N LYS A 184 -2.13 11.03 8.08
CA LYS A 184 -2.94 11.14 6.87
C LYS A 184 -4.31 10.51 7.09
N GLY A 185 -5.34 10.98 6.38
CA GLY A 185 -6.69 10.45 6.53
C GLY A 185 -6.80 8.94 6.40
N ARG A 186 -6.10 8.36 5.42
CA ARG A 186 -6.04 6.91 5.24
C ARG A 186 -5.38 6.15 6.41
N ASP A 187 -4.48 6.80 7.17
CA ASP A 187 -3.81 6.13 8.29
C ASP A 187 -4.79 5.88 9.45
N PHE A 188 -5.76 6.77 9.66
CA PHE A 188 -6.87 6.56 10.60
C PHE A 188 -7.77 5.40 10.17
N TYR A 189 -8.11 5.36 8.88
CA TYR A 189 -8.94 4.32 8.30
C TYR A 189 -8.29 2.94 8.38
N ASP A 190 -7.00 2.85 8.01
CA ASP A 190 -6.20 1.63 8.10
C ASP A 190 -6.05 1.16 9.55
N ALA A 191 -5.83 2.09 10.49
CA ALA A 191 -5.71 1.77 11.92
C ALA A 191 -7.03 1.21 12.49
N MET A 192 -8.18 1.84 12.21
CA MET A 192 -9.49 1.30 12.63
C MET A 192 -9.72 -0.11 12.06
N PHE A 193 -9.39 -0.30 10.79
CA PHE A 193 -9.57 -1.59 10.13
C PHE A 193 -8.75 -2.70 10.78
N LEU A 194 -7.49 -2.42 11.13
CA LEU A 194 -6.60 -3.41 11.75
C LEU A 194 -6.89 -3.62 13.23
N LEU A 195 -7.08 -2.55 14.00
CA LEU A 195 -7.41 -2.63 15.42
C LEU A 195 -8.75 -3.36 15.70
N GLY A 196 -9.65 -3.39 14.72
CA GLY A 196 -10.86 -4.21 14.77
C GLY A 196 -10.58 -5.72 14.59
N GLN A 197 -9.37 -6.14 14.25
CA GLN A 197 -9.01 -7.53 13.94
C GLN A 197 -7.90 -8.07 14.85
N THR A 198 -6.97 -7.22 15.29
CA THR A 198 -5.80 -7.62 16.07
C THR A 198 -5.33 -6.50 16.99
N MET A 199 -4.68 -6.87 18.07
CA MET A 199 -3.90 -5.93 18.89
C MET A 199 -2.54 -5.67 18.21
N PRO A 200 -1.98 -4.45 18.33
CA PRO A 200 -0.66 -4.16 17.77
C PRO A 200 0.45 -4.81 18.57
N ASN A 201 1.57 -5.08 17.91
CA ASN A 201 2.80 -5.48 18.56
C ASN A 201 3.38 -4.30 19.35
N PHE A 202 3.30 -4.35 20.68
CA PHE A 202 3.76 -3.25 21.53
C PHE A 202 5.28 -3.14 21.62
N ASP A 203 6.03 -4.23 21.39
CA ASP A 203 7.49 -4.16 21.32
C ASP A 203 7.93 -3.36 20.10
N PHE A 204 7.25 -3.56 18.97
CA PHE A 204 7.43 -2.74 17.78
C PHE A 204 7.12 -1.26 18.05
N LEU A 205 5.96 -0.97 18.62
CA LEU A 205 5.55 0.40 18.92
C LEU A 205 6.46 1.07 19.95
N LYS A 206 6.97 0.31 20.94
CA LYS A 206 7.92 0.82 21.92
C LYS A 206 9.20 1.30 21.27
N GLN A 207 9.75 0.50 20.35
CA GLN A 207 10.98 0.86 19.62
C GLN A 207 10.79 2.03 18.66
N ARG A 208 9.64 2.11 17.96
CA ARG A 208 9.39 3.11 16.90
C ARG A 208 8.78 4.41 17.40
N CYS A 209 7.92 4.37 18.40
CA CYS A 209 7.09 5.49 18.84
C CYS A 209 7.14 5.72 20.35
N ASN A 210 7.92 4.92 21.11
CA ASN A 210 7.96 4.91 22.56
C ASN A 210 6.58 4.65 23.21
N VAL A 211 5.78 3.77 22.60
CA VAL A 211 4.45 3.36 23.06
C VAL A 211 4.49 1.87 23.37
N GLY A 212 4.46 1.48 24.63
CA GLY A 212 4.63 0.08 25.07
C GLY A 212 3.38 -0.56 25.68
N SER A 213 2.24 0.13 25.69
CA SER A 213 0.99 -0.39 26.23
C SER A 213 -0.23 0.22 25.51
N LEU A 214 -1.39 -0.38 25.74
CA LEU A 214 -2.66 0.12 25.20
C LEU A 214 -2.98 1.52 25.77
N ASP A 215 -2.75 1.76 27.05
CA ASP A 215 -3.01 3.05 27.66
C ASP A 215 -2.10 4.14 27.09
N GLU A 216 -0.81 3.83 26.88
CA GLU A 216 0.12 4.75 26.23
C GLU A 216 -0.29 5.01 24.79
N LEU A 217 -0.80 4.01 24.04
CA LEU A 217 -1.32 4.15 22.69
C LEU A 217 -2.54 5.07 22.66
N LYS A 218 -3.52 4.85 23.55
CA LYS A 218 -4.70 5.70 23.69
C LYS A 218 -4.30 7.16 23.96
N GLN A 219 -3.38 7.37 24.88
CA GLN A 219 -2.89 8.71 25.21
C GLN A 219 -2.17 9.38 24.03
N ALA A 220 -1.34 8.63 23.30
CA ALA A 220 -0.65 9.13 22.10
C ALA A 220 -1.64 9.54 21.00
N ILE A 221 -2.66 8.71 20.77
CA ILE A 221 -3.73 8.99 19.81
C ILE A 221 -4.55 10.20 20.25
N TYR A 222 -4.93 10.28 21.52
CA TYR A 222 -5.65 11.44 22.06
C TYR A 222 -4.89 12.75 21.82
N ASN A 223 -3.59 12.77 22.17
CA ASN A 223 -2.73 13.93 21.95
C ASN A 223 -2.58 14.29 20.46
N LEU A 224 -2.66 13.30 19.56
CA LEU A 224 -2.67 13.52 18.12
C LEU A 224 -3.97 14.17 17.68
N LEU A 225 -5.12 13.68 18.15
CA LEU A 225 -6.46 14.16 17.78
C LEU A 225 -6.69 15.61 18.19
N LEU A 226 -6.06 16.09 19.27
CA LEU A 226 -6.11 17.50 19.67
C LEU A 226 -5.51 18.47 18.63
N LYS A 227 -4.68 17.97 17.71
CA LYS A 227 -3.89 18.76 16.76
C LYS A 227 -4.42 18.71 15.33
N ILE A 228 -5.45 17.92 15.06
CA ILE A 228 -5.92 17.64 13.70
C ILE A 228 -7.43 17.74 13.57
N ASP A 229 -7.88 18.12 12.38
CA ASP A 229 -9.29 18.11 12.01
C ASP A 229 -9.59 16.88 11.13
N LEU A 230 -10.34 15.93 11.66
CA LEU A 230 -10.73 14.71 10.97
C LEU A 230 -11.65 15.01 9.76
N ASN A 231 -12.38 16.13 9.73
CA ASN A 231 -13.18 16.53 8.56
C ASN A 231 -12.28 16.91 7.37
N ILE A 232 -11.10 17.47 7.63
CA ILE A 232 -10.10 17.71 6.60
C ILE A 232 -9.47 16.37 6.18
N LYS A 233 -9.11 15.54 7.16
CA LYS A 233 -8.45 14.25 6.91
C LYS A 233 -9.28 13.26 6.09
N LYS A 234 -10.60 13.23 6.27
CA LYS A 234 -11.45 12.34 5.48
C LYS A 234 -11.39 12.64 3.98
N LYS A 235 -11.20 13.90 3.58
CA LYS A 235 -11.11 14.32 2.18
C LYS A 235 -9.80 13.86 1.50
N ASP A 236 -8.76 13.61 2.29
CA ASP A 236 -7.44 13.22 1.77
C ASP A 236 -7.47 11.89 1.00
N PHE A 237 -8.42 10.98 1.30
CA PHE A 237 -8.41 9.62 0.80
C PHE A 237 -9.77 9.10 0.31
N GLU A 238 -10.85 9.87 0.44
CA GLU A 238 -12.21 9.43 0.04
C GLU A 238 -12.28 8.98 -1.42
N HIS A 239 -11.42 9.55 -2.29
CA HIS A 239 -11.34 9.19 -3.70
C HIS A 239 -10.76 7.77 -3.95
N MET A 240 -10.13 7.18 -2.92
CA MET A 240 -9.58 5.81 -2.99
C MET A 240 -10.59 4.76 -2.50
N LEU A 241 -11.63 5.17 -1.77
CA LEU A 241 -12.62 4.27 -1.18
C LEU A 241 -13.61 3.76 -2.22
N PHE A 242 -14.02 2.50 -2.11
CA PHE A 242 -15.07 1.91 -2.93
C PHE A 242 -16.44 2.59 -2.70
N SER A 243 -16.69 3.04 -1.48
CA SER A 243 -17.78 3.92 -1.13
C SER A 243 -17.24 5.15 -0.39
N ARG A 244 -17.38 6.33 -0.99
CA ARG A 244 -16.87 7.58 -0.40
C ARG A 244 -17.43 7.85 0.99
N GLN A 245 -18.67 7.42 1.26
CA GLN A 245 -19.32 7.58 2.57
C GLN A 245 -18.55 6.86 3.69
N ASN A 246 -17.79 5.81 3.36
CA ASN A 246 -16.99 5.10 4.36
C ASN A 246 -15.85 5.97 4.94
N SER A 247 -15.50 7.10 4.30
CA SER A 247 -14.57 8.07 4.89
C SER A 247 -15.06 8.67 6.20
N ASP A 248 -16.39 8.72 6.41
CA ASP A 248 -17.00 9.24 7.63
C ASP A 248 -16.68 8.38 8.87
N ARG A 249 -16.27 7.13 8.68
CA ARG A 249 -15.88 6.26 9.80
C ARG A 249 -14.77 6.88 10.65
N ILE A 250 -13.81 7.60 10.04
CA ILE A 250 -12.71 8.21 10.80
C ILE A 250 -13.19 9.35 11.72
N LEU A 251 -14.35 9.94 11.49
CA LEU A 251 -14.90 10.98 12.37
C LEU A 251 -15.22 10.43 13.78
N ARG A 252 -15.43 9.11 13.88
CA ARG A 252 -15.65 8.39 15.15
C ARG A 252 -14.39 7.74 15.68
N PHE A 253 -13.22 8.15 15.23
CA PHE A 253 -11.96 7.54 15.63
C PHE A 253 -11.71 7.62 17.15
N ASN A 254 -12.09 8.74 17.78
CA ASN A 254 -11.97 8.89 19.24
C ASN A 254 -12.83 7.87 19.99
N GLU A 255 -14.13 7.79 19.63
CA GLU A 255 -15.08 6.82 20.22
C GLU A 255 -14.58 5.38 20.04
N PHE A 256 -14.02 5.06 18.87
CA PHE A 256 -13.47 3.76 18.58
C PHE A 256 -12.29 3.43 19.51
N VAL A 257 -11.34 4.38 19.69
CA VAL A 257 -10.18 4.19 20.56
C VAL A 257 -10.58 4.06 22.03
N GLU A 258 -11.59 4.81 22.48
CA GLU A 258 -12.14 4.70 23.85
C GLU A 258 -12.74 3.31 24.11
N SER A 259 -13.35 2.69 23.08
CA SER A 259 -13.99 1.39 23.19
C SER A 259 -13.02 0.19 23.21
N MET A 260 -11.73 0.39 22.92
CA MET A 260 -10.68 -0.63 23.02
C MET A 260 -10.30 -0.87 24.50
#